data_2d8ae98aaa6b8bbb33585af7c2fa999b
#
_entry.id   2d8ae98aaa6b8bbb33585af7c2fa999b
#
_cell.length_a   1.000
_cell.length_b   1.000
_cell.length_c   1.000
_cell.angle_alpha   90.00
_cell.angle_beta   90.00
_cell.angle_gamma   90.00
#
_symmetry.space_group_name_H-M   'P 1'
#
loop_
_entity.id
_entity.type
_entity.pdbx_description
1 polymer ?
#
loop_
_entity_poly.entity_id
_entity_poly.type
_entity_poly.pdbx_seq_one_letter_code
_entity_poly.pdbx_strand_id
1 'polypeptide(L)'
;DELSSAGLFLIDGPTATGKTTIIDSITYALFSTLSGQESAKDRIRSDYSEGPERSQIVLDFSVNGIRHKIIRGIPYLFVREDGTGETKRAATQSLIRFDSTGEQDFALTHATEIGSYLTDLLHLNAQQFRQLVVLAQGEFAALLRMNPSDRLKALRDLLGDNFYAQLQSELDQRGKQAEFAIESAHSAIRDIA
;
A
#
# COMPACT_ATOMS: atom_id res chain seq x y z
N ASP A 1 -10.37 16.74 17.89
CA ASP A 1 -9.01 16.17 17.98
C ASP A 1 -7.99 17.22 17.57
N GLU A 2 -7.02 17.51 18.45
CA GLU A 2 -6.03 18.57 18.24
C GLU A 2 -5.19 18.36 16.96
N LEU A 3 -4.92 17.10 16.60
CA LEU A 3 -4.15 16.77 15.40
C LEU A 3 -4.92 17.03 14.10
N SER A 4 -6.24 16.88 14.10
CA SER A 4 -7.07 17.09 12.90
C SER A 4 -7.21 18.56 12.53
N SER A 5 -7.01 19.47 13.49
CA SER A 5 -7.07 20.93 13.28
C SER A 5 -5.70 21.54 12.93
N ALA A 6 -4.61 20.82 13.17
CA ALA A 6 -3.25 21.28 12.88
C ALA A 6 -2.90 20.90 11.44
N GLY A 7 -2.70 21.89 10.57
CA GLY A 7 -2.27 21.65 9.18
C GLY A 7 -0.88 21.04 9.06
N LEU A 8 -0.04 21.19 10.07
CA LEU A 8 1.30 20.62 10.18
C LEU A 8 1.60 20.33 11.65
N PHE A 9 2.17 19.15 11.93
CA PHE A 9 2.61 18.80 13.27
C PHE A 9 3.96 18.07 13.23
N LEU A 10 4.70 18.17 14.33
CA LEU A 10 5.99 17.52 14.50
C LEU A 10 5.90 16.45 15.58
N ILE A 11 6.37 15.25 15.26
CA ILE A 11 6.56 14.17 16.25
C ILE A 11 8.04 14.15 16.62
N ASP A 12 8.37 14.65 17.80
CA ASP A 12 9.73 14.67 18.33
C ASP A 12 9.90 13.69 19.51
N GLY A 13 11.14 13.27 19.75
CA GLY A 13 11.49 12.41 20.86
C GLY A 13 12.82 11.69 20.64
N PRO A 14 13.39 11.04 21.67
CA PRO A 14 14.63 10.27 21.57
C PRO A 14 14.56 9.14 20.54
N THR A 15 15.73 8.62 20.14
CA THR A 15 15.81 7.45 19.26
C THR A 15 15.16 6.24 19.94
N ALA A 16 14.53 5.37 19.16
CA ALA A 16 13.81 4.17 19.63
C ALA A 16 12.51 4.41 20.45
N THR A 17 11.94 5.61 20.45
CA THR A 17 10.65 5.91 21.09
C THR A 17 9.42 5.56 20.24
N GLY A 18 9.59 4.89 19.10
CA GLY A 18 8.46 4.44 18.28
C GLY A 18 7.92 5.47 17.27
N LYS A 19 8.62 6.57 17.00
CA LYS A 19 8.18 7.59 16.01
C LYS A 19 7.91 6.97 14.62
N THR A 20 8.85 6.17 14.13
CA THR A 20 8.70 5.46 12.84
C THR A 20 7.61 4.40 12.91
N THR A 21 7.42 3.77 14.07
CA THR A 21 6.38 2.75 14.28
C THR A 21 4.97 3.30 14.02
N ILE A 22 4.72 4.59 14.28
CA ILE A 22 3.43 5.23 13.98
C ILE A 22 3.17 5.18 12.48
N ILE A 23 4.15 5.56 11.67
CA ILE A 23 4.05 5.56 10.21
C ILE A 23 3.94 4.12 9.66
N ASP A 24 4.76 3.22 10.19
CA ASP A 24 4.71 1.79 9.85
C ASP A 24 3.34 1.19 10.20
N SER A 25 2.75 1.60 11.31
CA SER A 25 1.41 1.17 11.71
C SER A 25 0.33 1.62 10.73
N ILE A 26 0.39 2.83 10.22
CA ILE A 26 -0.53 3.34 9.19
C ILE A 26 -0.37 2.51 7.91
N THR A 27 0.86 2.30 7.46
CA THR A 27 1.14 1.49 6.26
C THR A 27 0.66 0.05 6.42
N TYR A 28 0.89 -0.55 7.58
CA TYR A 28 0.43 -1.90 7.88
C TYR A 28 -1.10 -1.98 7.96
N ALA A 29 -1.76 -1.01 8.58
CA ALA A 29 -3.21 -0.96 8.63
C ALA A 29 -3.81 -0.97 7.23
N LEU A 30 -3.32 -0.14 6.32
CA LEU A 30 -3.85 -0.03 4.97
C LEU A 30 -3.48 -1.24 4.09
N PHE A 31 -2.22 -1.67 4.09
CA PHE A 31 -1.71 -2.60 3.07
C PHE A 31 -1.28 -3.97 3.61
N SER A 32 -1.34 -4.21 4.92
CA SER A 32 -0.83 -5.45 5.58
C SER A 32 0.65 -5.74 5.30
N THR A 33 1.40 -4.73 4.90
CA THR A 33 2.84 -4.82 4.61
C THR A 33 3.60 -3.77 5.39
N LEU A 34 4.83 -4.09 5.75
CA LEU A 34 5.76 -3.15 6.37
C LEU A 34 6.82 -2.68 5.38
N SER A 35 7.47 -1.59 5.75
CA SER A 35 8.64 -1.10 5.03
C SER A 35 9.76 -2.13 5.11
N GLY A 36 10.10 -2.74 3.95
CA GLY A 36 11.43 -3.31 3.77
C GLY A 36 11.56 -4.78 3.77
N GLN A 37 10.87 -5.71 4.19
CA GLN A 37 10.99 -7.17 3.98
C GLN A 37 9.91 -7.96 4.74
N GLU A 38 9.58 -9.18 4.29
CA GLU A 38 8.60 -10.06 4.95
C GLU A 38 8.93 -10.35 6.43
N SER A 39 10.21 -10.31 6.80
CA SER A 39 10.69 -10.46 8.18
C SER A 39 10.32 -9.28 9.11
N ALA A 40 9.82 -8.17 8.57
CA ALA A 40 9.44 -7.02 9.38
C ALA A 40 8.07 -7.20 10.07
N LYS A 41 7.27 -8.18 9.68
CA LYS A 41 5.98 -8.47 10.33
C LYS A 41 6.13 -8.85 11.81
N ASP A 42 7.27 -9.45 12.18
CA ASP A 42 7.56 -9.82 13.54
C ASP A 42 8.02 -8.61 14.40
N ARG A 43 8.39 -7.49 13.78
CA ARG A 43 8.88 -6.28 14.47
C ARG A 43 7.80 -5.31 14.95
N ILE A 44 6.55 -5.46 14.48
CA ILE A 44 5.47 -4.57 14.94
C ILE A 44 5.09 -4.88 16.38
N ARG A 45 5.21 -6.14 16.81
CA ARG A 45 4.98 -6.51 18.18
C ARG A 45 6.20 -6.12 19.01
N SER A 46 5.95 -5.48 20.14
CA SER A 46 7.01 -5.16 21.09
C SER A 46 7.59 -6.46 21.67
N ASP A 47 8.92 -6.58 21.70
CA ASP A 47 9.61 -7.68 22.36
C ASP A 47 9.35 -7.71 23.90
N TYR A 48 8.86 -6.59 24.44
CA TYR A 48 8.45 -6.45 25.85
C TYR A 48 6.99 -6.83 26.11
N SER A 49 6.25 -7.25 25.07
CA SER A 49 4.86 -7.68 25.23
C SER A 49 4.84 -9.12 25.74
N GLU A 50 4.69 -9.29 27.04
CA GLU A 50 4.54 -10.60 27.69
C GLU A 50 3.08 -11.05 27.62
N GLY A 51 2.86 -12.33 27.24
CA GLY A 51 1.55 -12.98 27.32
C GLY A 51 0.68 -12.93 26.06
N PRO A 52 -0.56 -13.43 26.18
CA PRO A 52 -1.48 -13.63 25.05
C PRO A 52 -2.20 -12.33 24.61
N GLU A 53 -1.71 -11.17 25.03
CA GLU A 53 -2.30 -9.89 24.67
C GLU A 53 -2.29 -9.69 23.16
N ARG A 54 -3.47 -9.38 22.63
CA ARG A 54 -3.67 -9.15 21.20
C ARG A 54 -3.19 -7.74 20.84
N SER A 55 -2.03 -7.66 20.22
CA SER A 55 -1.61 -6.41 19.60
C SER A 55 -2.48 -6.14 18.37
N GLN A 56 -3.04 -4.95 18.28
CA GLN A 56 -3.86 -4.53 17.14
C GLN A 56 -3.60 -3.08 16.77
N ILE A 57 -3.79 -2.77 15.51
CA ILE A 57 -3.78 -1.40 14.99
C ILE A 57 -5.21 -1.05 14.61
N VAL A 58 -5.65 0.10 15.08
CA VAL A 58 -6.93 0.71 14.70
C VAL A 58 -6.64 2.02 14.01
N LEU A 59 -7.02 2.13 12.75
CA LEU A 59 -6.89 3.34 11.96
C LEU A 59 -8.28 3.82 11.56
N ASP A 60 -8.59 5.05 11.91
CA ASP A 60 -9.82 5.76 11.54
C ASP A 60 -9.42 6.89 10.57
N PHE A 61 -10.00 6.89 9.37
CA PHE A 61 -9.63 7.82 8.32
C PHE A 61 -10.80 8.13 7.40
N SER A 62 -10.71 9.22 6.64
CA SER A 62 -11.72 9.60 5.67
C SER A 62 -11.12 9.79 4.28
N VAL A 63 -11.84 9.33 3.27
CA VAL A 63 -11.52 9.54 1.85
C VAL A 63 -12.75 10.13 1.18
N ASN A 64 -12.60 11.27 0.54
CA ASN A 64 -13.70 11.99 -0.13
C ASN A 64 -14.91 12.25 0.81
N GLY A 65 -14.64 12.53 2.09
CA GLY A 65 -15.66 12.77 3.11
C GLY A 65 -16.33 11.52 3.68
N ILE A 66 -16.01 10.34 3.18
CA ILE A 66 -16.54 9.06 3.67
C ILE A 66 -15.57 8.50 4.71
N ARG A 67 -16.09 8.20 5.91
CA ARG A 67 -15.32 7.66 7.02
C ARG A 67 -15.13 6.16 6.89
N HIS A 68 -13.92 5.71 7.21
CA HIS A 68 -13.53 4.31 7.24
C HIS A 68 -12.79 4.01 8.54
N LYS A 69 -13.02 2.81 9.08
CA LYS A 69 -12.27 2.30 10.23
C LYS A 69 -11.71 0.94 9.88
N ILE A 70 -10.41 0.80 9.96
CA ILE A 70 -9.73 -0.48 9.76
C ILE A 70 -9.12 -0.95 11.07
N ILE A 71 -9.29 -2.23 11.37
CA ILE A 71 -8.71 -2.91 12.51
C ILE A 71 -7.87 -4.05 11.99
N ARG A 72 -6.60 -4.08 12.37
CA ARG A 72 -5.68 -5.17 12.03
C ARG A 72 -5.01 -5.71 13.27
N GLY A 73 -5.28 -6.98 13.58
CA GLY A 73 -4.51 -7.72 14.56
C GLY A 73 -3.15 -8.10 14.01
N ILE A 74 -2.17 -8.16 14.89
CA ILE A 74 -0.82 -8.59 14.56
C ILE A 74 -0.71 -10.08 14.85
N PRO A 75 -0.20 -10.92 13.93
CA PRO A 75 0.00 -12.33 14.19
C PRO A 75 1.06 -12.49 15.29
N TYR A 76 0.85 -13.44 16.19
CA TYR A 76 1.79 -13.72 17.26
C TYR A 76 1.92 -15.22 17.55
N LEU A 77 3.07 -15.61 18.08
CA LEU A 77 3.29 -16.96 18.61
C LEU A 77 2.69 -17.03 20.01
N PHE A 78 1.93 -18.07 20.25
CA PHE A 78 1.30 -18.36 21.53
C PHE A 78 1.77 -19.72 22.02
N VAL A 79 2.31 -19.76 23.22
CA VAL A 79 2.64 -21.02 23.87
C VAL A 79 1.34 -21.68 24.31
N ARG A 80 1.10 -22.93 23.92
CA ARG A 80 -0.10 -23.67 24.30
C ARG A 80 -0.13 -23.85 25.83
N GLU A 81 -1.33 -23.79 26.40
CA GLU A 81 -1.52 -23.96 27.85
C GLU A 81 -1.04 -25.33 28.37
N ASP A 82 -0.99 -26.34 27.47
CA ASP A 82 -0.49 -27.67 27.74
C ASP A 82 1.05 -27.79 27.69
N GLY A 83 1.77 -26.71 27.39
CA GLY A 83 3.22 -26.67 27.29
C GLY A 83 3.82 -27.44 26.10
N THR A 84 3.00 -27.96 25.17
CA THR A 84 3.49 -28.85 24.10
C THR A 84 4.03 -28.11 22.87
N GLY A 85 4.21 -26.78 22.93
CA GLY A 85 4.83 -25.99 21.87
C GLY A 85 4.13 -24.67 21.57
N GLU A 86 4.61 -24.00 20.54
CA GLU A 86 4.09 -22.71 20.10
C GLU A 86 3.08 -22.90 18.96
N THR A 87 2.00 -22.11 18.98
CA THR A 87 1.02 -22.04 17.90
C THR A 87 0.95 -20.61 17.40
N LYS A 88 1.03 -20.41 16.08
CA LYS A 88 0.85 -19.11 15.48
C LYS A 88 -0.64 -18.78 15.42
N ARG A 89 -1.06 -17.71 16.07
CA ARG A 89 -2.39 -17.13 15.87
C ARG A 89 -2.38 -16.20 14.65
N ALA A 90 -3.33 -16.43 13.75
CA ALA A 90 -3.52 -15.61 12.57
C ALA A 90 -3.93 -14.17 12.95
N ALA A 91 -3.54 -13.23 12.13
CA ALA A 91 -4.02 -11.86 12.22
C ALA A 91 -5.54 -11.80 12.03
N THR A 92 -6.22 -11.07 12.89
CA THR A 92 -7.62 -10.70 12.66
C THR A 92 -7.66 -9.37 11.90
N GLN A 93 -8.70 -9.17 11.10
CA GLN A 93 -8.84 -7.92 10.36
C GLN A 93 -10.32 -7.61 10.13
N SER A 94 -10.63 -6.34 10.12
CA SER A 94 -11.92 -5.85 9.66
C SER A 94 -11.80 -4.43 9.12
N LEU A 95 -12.56 -4.10 8.10
CA LEU A 95 -12.73 -2.76 7.58
C LEU A 95 -14.20 -2.42 7.63
N ILE A 96 -14.53 -1.27 8.20
CA ILE A 96 -15.87 -0.75 8.34
C ILE A 96 -15.95 0.56 7.57
N ARG A 97 -16.94 0.71 6.70
CA ARG A 97 -17.31 1.97 6.08
C ARG A 97 -18.53 2.53 6.76
N PHE A 98 -18.53 3.84 6.95
CA PHE A 98 -19.66 4.57 7.51
C PHE A 98 -20.34 5.40 6.42
N ASP A 99 -21.63 5.56 6.52
CA ASP A 99 -22.39 6.44 5.65
C ASP A 99 -22.29 7.92 6.09
N SER A 100 -23.04 8.79 5.41
CA SER A 100 -23.08 10.23 5.75
C SER A 100 -23.75 10.55 7.09
N THR A 101 -24.50 9.62 7.66
CA THR A 101 -25.15 9.74 8.98
C THR A 101 -24.23 9.25 10.10
N GLY A 102 -23.11 8.60 9.76
CA GLY A 102 -22.16 8.01 10.70
C GLY A 102 -22.55 6.58 11.12
N GLU A 103 -23.57 5.99 10.51
CA GLU A 103 -23.93 4.60 10.72
C GLU A 103 -23.08 3.68 9.83
N GLN A 104 -22.93 2.43 10.27
CA GLN A 104 -22.19 1.43 9.50
C GLN A 104 -22.95 1.07 8.21
N ASP A 105 -22.34 1.33 7.08
CA ASP A 105 -22.85 0.98 5.74
C ASP A 105 -22.53 -0.49 5.41
N PHE A 106 -21.26 -0.87 5.51
CA PHE A 106 -20.83 -2.26 5.37
C PHE A 106 -19.55 -2.55 6.16
N ALA A 107 -19.24 -3.85 6.28
CA ALA A 107 -17.97 -4.33 6.84
C ALA A 107 -17.38 -5.46 6.02
N LEU A 108 -16.05 -5.46 5.89
CA LEU A 108 -15.27 -6.52 5.25
C LEU A 108 -14.36 -7.16 6.30
N THR A 109 -14.18 -8.48 6.21
CA THR A 109 -13.33 -9.26 7.14
C THR A 109 -12.28 -10.10 6.41
N HIS A 110 -12.42 -10.30 5.11
CA HIS A 110 -11.48 -11.08 4.32
C HIS A 110 -10.33 -10.21 3.80
N ALA A 111 -9.09 -10.71 3.94
CA ALA A 111 -7.87 -9.98 3.56
C ALA A 111 -7.88 -9.50 2.11
N THR A 112 -8.30 -10.36 1.21
CA THR A 112 -8.33 -10.10 -0.23
C THR A 112 -9.33 -9.00 -0.57
N GLU A 113 -10.55 -9.06 0.00
CA GLU A 113 -11.60 -8.06 -0.21
C GLU A 113 -11.19 -6.69 0.33
N ILE A 114 -10.61 -6.66 1.54
CA ILE A 114 -10.07 -5.42 2.14
C ILE A 114 -8.96 -4.85 1.26
N GLY A 115 -8.05 -5.70 0.77
CA GLY A 115 -6.94 -5.28 -0.09
C GLY A 115 -7.42 -4.65 -1.40
N SER A 116 -8.34 -5.32 -2.11
CA SER A 116 -8.93 -4.79 -3.34
C SER A 116 -9.67 -3.49 -3.09
N TYR A 117 -10.53 -3.46 -2.07
CA TYR A 117 -11.28 -2.27 -1.70
C TYR A 117 -10.38 -1.05 -1.42
N LEU A 118 -9.31 -1.24 -0.64
CA LEU A 118 -8.38 -0.16 -0.31
C LEU A 118 -7.56 0.29 -1.52
N THR A 119 -7.18 -0.62 -2.40
CA THR A 119 -6.48 -0.27 -3.65
C THR A 119 -7.36 0.58 -4.56
N ASP A 120 -8.63 0.19 -4.70
CA ASP A 120 -9.61 0.93 -5.51
C ASP A 120 -9.96 2.28 -4.88
N LEU A 121 -10.05 2.34 -3.54
CA LEU A 121 -10.37 3.56 -2.80
C LEU A 121 -9.23 4.59 -2.84
N LEU A 122 -8.00 4.13 -2.65
CA LEU A 122 -6.82 5.00 -2.53
C LEU A 122 -6.13 5.25 -3.87
N HIS A 123 -6.38 4.41 -4.88
CA HIS A 123 -5.68 4.39 -6.17
C HIS A 123 -4.15 4.29 -6.03
N LEU A 124 -3.68 3.71 -4.92
CA LEU A 124 -2.27 3.56 -4.58
C LEU A 124 -2.01 2.13 -4.07
N ASN A 125 -0.90 1.54 -4.48
CA ASN A 125 -0.38 0.35 -3.83
C ASN A 125 0.52 0.70 -2.64
N ALA A 126 0.93 -0.31 -1.86
CA ALA A 126 1.77 -0.13 -0.68
C ALA A 126 3.11 0.56 -0.96
N GLN A 127 3.72 0.28 -2.10
CA GLN A 127 4.98 0.90 -2.50
C GLN A 127 4.80 2.38 -2.85
N GLN A 128 3.79 2.69 -3.66
CA GLN A 128 3.45 4.07 -4.03
C GLN A 128 3.06 4.90 -2.81
N PHE A 129 2.25 4.33 -1.90
CA PHE A 129 1.88 5.01 -0.66
C PHE A 129 3.10 5.37 0.19
N ARG A 130 4.04 4.45 0.36
CA ARG A 130 5.29 4.71 1.09
C ARG A 130 6.13 5.81 0.43
N GLN A 131 6.24 5.78 -0.87
CA GLN A 131 7.06 6.72 -1.61
C GLN A 131 6.43 8.13 -1.70
N LEU A 132 5.10 8.21 -1.77
CA LEU A 132 4.36 9.48 -1.93
C LEU A 132 3.93 10.09 -0.61
N VAL A 133 3.45 9.27 0.33
CA VAL A 133 2.84 9.72 1.58
C VAL A 133 3.84 9.63 2.74
N VAL A 134 4.60 8.54 2.77
CA VAL A 134 5.62 8.29 3.78
C VAL A 134 6.98 8.58 3.16
N LEU A 135 7.33 9.82 2.98
CA LEU A 135 8.69 10.19 2.54
C LEU A 135 9.71 9.68 3.59
N ALA A 136 10.20 8.46 3.38
CA ALA A 136 11.12 7.83 4.30
C ALA A 136 12.39 8.70 4.45
N GLN A 137 12.96 8.66 5.64
CA GLN A 137 14.14 9.44 5.98
C GLN A 137 15.29 9.17 4.99
N GLY A 138 15.66 10.17 4.23
CA GLY A 138 16.72 10.10 3.21
C GLY A 138 16.24 9.89 1.77
N GLU A 139 15.07 9.32 1.51
CA GLU A 139 14.56 9.10 0.14
C GLU A 139 14.24 10.41 -0.57
N PHE A 140 13.68 11.39 0.14
CA PHE A 140 13.45 12.73 -0.42
C PHE A 140 14.78 13.44 -0.79
N ALA A 141 15.79 13.33 0.06
CA ALA A 141 17.10 13.86 -0.23
C ALA A 141 17.77 13.14 -1.42
N ALA A 142 17.54 11.83 -1.56
CA ALA A 142 18.00 11.06 -2.72
C ALA A 142 17.31 11.54 -4.01
N LEU A 143 15.98 11.71 -3.98
CA LEU A 143 15.21 12.23 -5.12
C LEU A 143 15.70 13.62 -5.56
N LEU A 144 15.98 14.51 -4.62
CA LEU A 144 16.51 15.85 -4.93
C LEU A 144 17.91 15.82 -5.54
N ARG A 145 18.73 14.82 -5.17
CA ARG A 145 20.11 14.66 -5.69
C ARG A 145 20.19 13.92 -7.01
N MET A 146 19.09 13.28 -7.45
CA MET A 146 19.04 12.62 -8.75
C MET A 146 19.20 13.64 -9.88
N ASN A 147 19.78 13.21 -10.99
CA ASN A 147 19.78 14.02 -12.22
C ASN A 147 18.33 14.21 -12.74
N PRO A 148 18.07 15.23 -13.58
CA PRO A 148 16.71 15.55 -14.01
C PRO A 148 15.97 14.40 -14.71
N SER A 149 16.67 13.57 -15.50
CA SER A 149 16.07 12.45 -16.23
C SER A 149 15.65 11.31 -15.28
N ASP A 150 16.50 10.95 -14.32
CA ASP A 150 16.21 9.90 -13.34
C ASP A 150 15.13 10.35 -12.35
N ARG A 151 15.14 11.62 -11.96
CA ARG A 151 14.09 12.23 -11.14
C ARG A 151 12.73 12.19 -11.85
N LEU A 152 12.69 12.54 -13.14
CA LEU A 152 11.44 12.48 -13.91
C LEU A 152 10.94 11.05 -14.05
N LYS A 153 11.83 10.08 -14.27
CA LYS A 153 11.49 8.66 -14.30
C LYS A 153 10.94 8.20 -12.95
N ALA A 154 11.65 8.49 -11.86
CA ALA A 154 11.19 8.16 -10.51
C ALA A 154 9.82 8.77 -10.19
N LEU A 155 9.57 10.03 -10.57
CA LEU A 155 8.27 10.67 -10.40
C LEU A 155 7.16 10.01 -11.25
N ARG A 156 7.46 9.61 -12.48
CA ARG A 156 6.51 8.87 -13.32
C ARG A 156 6.17 7.51 -12.73
N ASP A 157 7.19 6.77 -12.28
CA ASP A 157 7.01 5.48 -11.61
C ASP A 157 6.18 5.62 -10.32
N LEU A 158 6.35 6.73 -9.58
CA LEU A 158 5.60 7.06 -8.38
C LEU A 158 4.14 7.42 -8.65
N LEU A 159 3.89 8.22 -9.68
CA LEU A 159 2.56 8.70 -10.03
C LEU A 159 1.69 7.63 -10.72
N GLY A 160 2.26 6.44 -10.95
CA GLY A 160 1.51 5.34 -11.57
C GLY A 160 1.23 5.54 -13.06
N ASP A 161 2.08 6.32 -13.76
CA ASP A 161 1.94 6.66 -15.18
C ASP A 161 2.14 5.44 -16.11
N ASN A 162 2.20 4.24 -15.51
CA ASN A 162 2.29 2.98 -16.23
C ASN A 162 1.07 2.73 -17.16
N PHE A 163 -0.10 3.30 -16.83
CA PHE A 163 -1.28 3.14 -17.68
C PHE A 163 -1.06 3.78 -19.06
N TYR A 164 -0.59 5.01 -19.10
CA TYR A 164 -0.32 5.68 -20.39
C TYR A 164 0.84 5.06 -21.15
N ALA A 165 1.88 4.63 -20.44
CA ALA A 165 3.00 3.91 -21.05
C ALA A 165 2.58 2.55 -21.60
N GLN A 166 1.73 1.81 -20.90
CA GLN A 166 1.16 0.56 -21.38
C GLN A 166 0.23 0.78 -22.56
N LEU A 167 -0.63 1.79 -22.51
CA LEU A 167 -1.52 2.16 -23.60
C LEU A 167 -0.73 2.54 -24.85
N GLN A 168 0.31 3.35 -24.72
CA GLN A 168 1.20 3.73 -25.81
C GLN A 168 1.90 2.49 -26.41
N SER A 169 2.45 1.61 -25.56
CA SER A 169 3.09 0.38 -26.02
C SER A 169 2.12 -0.53 -26.79
N GLU A 170 0.89 -0.65 -26.30
CA GLU A 170 -0.16 -1.45 -26.96
C GLU A 170 -0.56 -0.83 -28.32
N LEU A 171 -0.69 0.49 -28.39
CA LEU A 171 -0.98 1.20 -29.64
C LEU A 171 0.15 1.05 -30.66
N ASP A 172 1.41 1.19 -30.21
CA ASP A 172 2.57 1.00 -31.07
C ASP A 172 2.66 -0.45 -31.59
N GLN A 173 2.32 -1.43 -30.78
CA GLN A 173 2.31 -2.84 -31.17
C GLN A 173 1.20 -3.11 -32.19
N ARG A 174 0.00 -2.57 -31.98
CA ARG A 174 -1.10 -2.68 -32.97
C ARG A 174 -0.78 -1.96 -34.27
N GLY A 175 -0.13 -0.81 -34.20
CA GLY A 175 0.36 -0.08 -35.39
C GLY A 175 1.30 -0.94 -36.24
N LYS A 176 2.32 -1.53 -35.62
CA LYS A 176 3.27 -2.43 -36.31
C LYS A 176 2.58 -3.67 -36.89
N GLN A 177 1.60 -4.25 -36.19
CA GLN A 177 0.84 -5.41 -36.71
C GLN A 177 0.02 -5.02 -37.94
N ALA A 178 -0.61 -3.84 -37.93
CA ALA A 178 -1.39 -3.34 -39.07
C ALA A 178 -0.48 -3.03 -40.27
N GLU A 179 0.68 -2.41 -40.05
CA GLU A 179 1.67 -2.17 -41.12
C GLU A 179 2.14 -3.49 -41.75
N PHE A 180 2.48 -4.48 -40.93
CA PHE A 180 2.88 -5.81 -41.41
C PHE A 180 1.77 -6.50 -42.21
N ALA A 181 0.51 -6.40 -41.76
CA ALA A 181 -0.64 -6.96 -42.48
C ALA A 181 -0.85 -6.30 -43.85
N ILE A 182 -0.70 -4.95 -43.92
CA ILE A 182 -0.78 -4.21 -45.19
C ILE A 182 0.34 -4.61 -46.13
N GLU A 183 1.56 -4.72 -45.65
CA GLU A 183 2.72 -5.10 -46.48
C GLU A 183 2.60 -6.52 -47.01
N SER A 184 2.13 -7.43 -46.16
CA SER A 184 1.83 -8.83 -46.55
C SER A 184 0.73 -8.91 -47.61
N ALA A 185 -0.36 -8.12 -47.48
CA ALA A 185 -1.43 -8.06 -48.44
C ALA A 185 -0.95 -7.48 -49.79
N HIS A 186 -0.12 -6.44 -49.77
CA HIS A 186 0.49 -5.87 -50.98
C HIS A 186 1.43 -6.85 -51.69
N SER A 187 2.17 -7.67 -50.92
CA SER A 187 3.02 -8.71 -51.51
C SER A 187 2.17 -9.78 -52.19
N ALA A 188 1.13 -10.27 -51.50
CA ALA A 188 0.23 -11.27 -52.08
C ALA A 188 -0.47 -10.80 -53.38
N ILE A 189 -0.85 -9.50 -53.44
CA ILE A 189 -1.44 -8.92 -54.66
C ILE A 189 -0.40 -8.89 -55.81
N ARG A 190 0.86 -8.56 -55.50
CA ARG A 190 1.93 -8.53 -56.50
C ARG A 190 2.26 -9.91 -57.08
N ASP A 191 2.10 -10.95 -56.25
CA ASP A 191 2.42 -12.34 -56.65
C ASP A 191 1.30 -12.98 -57.53
N ILE A 192 0.11 -12.31 -57.60
CA ILE A 192 -1.04 -12.76 -58.40
C ILE A 192 -1.14 -12.01 -59.76
N ALA A 193 -0.47 -10.86 -59.87
CA ALA A 193 -0.49 -10.01 -61.08
C ALA A 193 0.66 -10.35 -62.03
#